data_49945c00992c75a507eb3a4460fec3c2
#
_entry.id   49945c00992c75a507eb3a4460fec3c2
#
_cell.length_a   1.000
_cell.length_b   1.000
_cell.length_c   1.000
_cell.angle_alpha   90.00
_cell.angle_beta   90.00
_cell.angle_gamma   90.00
#
_symmetry.space_group_name_H-M   'P 1'
#
loop_
_entity.id
_entity.type
_entity.pdbx_description
1 polymer ?
#
loop_
_entity_poly.entity_id
_entity_poly.type
_entity_poly.pdbx_seq_one_letter_code
_entity_poly.pdbx_strand_id
1 'polypeptide(L)'
;QGHVAYPHLADNPIPRLIAILAEIEAITLDTGTDWFQASNIEVTDLIVGNKATNVIPAQAEARLSIRFNDQQNGDALVLRLRELVERHGGVLTAMISGEAFLTPPGAFSAAISSAAEEVVGIAPEASTTGGTSDARFLTKICPVVEFGLCNATMHKLDEAVAIADLAALTEIYRRVTLKMLSA
;
A
#
# COMPACT_ATOMS: atom_id res chain seq x y z
N GLN A 1 12.21 21.89 23.86
CA GLN A 1 13.29 22.69 23.24
C GLN A 1 14.17 23.33 24.31
N GLY A 2 15.49 23.33 24.11
CA GLY A 2 16.42 23.93 25.06
C GLY A 2 17.87 23.95 24.59
N HIS A 3 18.75 24.50 25.39
CA HIS A 3 20.18 24.51 25.12
C HIS A 3 20.83 23.18 25.50
N VAL A 4 21.68 22.62 24.63
CA VAL A 4 22.32 21.30 24.85
C VAL A 4 23.20 21.24 26.11
N ALA A 5 23.70 22.38 26.59
CA ALA A 5 24.46 22.44 27.85
C ALA A 5 23.60 22.26 29.12
N TYR A 6 22.27 22.37 28.97
CA TYR A 6 21.32 22.24 30.08
C TYR A 6 20.24 21.20 29.76
N PRO A 7 20.60 19.93 29.49
CA PRO A 7 19.65 18.92 29.04
C PRO A 7 18.53 18.63 30.06
N HIS A 8 18.77 18.88 31.33
CA HIS A 8 17.80 18.75 32.42
C HIS A 8 16.67 19.78 32.39
N LEU A 9 16.81 20.85 31.59
CA LEU A 9 15.79 21.90 31.37
C LEU A 9 15.03 21.71 30.06
N ALA A 10 15.29 20.62 29.33
CA ALA A 10 14.67 20.34 28.06
C ALA A 10 14.23 18.87 27.95
N ASP A 11 13.22 18.61 27.14
CA ASP A 11 12.80 17.26 26.75
C ASP A 11 13.18 17.05 25.27
N ASN A 12 14.10 16.11 25.02
CA ASN A 12 14.58 15.85 23.68
C ASN A 12 13.68 14.80 22.98
N PRO A 13 12.94 15.17 21.92
CA PRO A 13 12.05 14.24 21.24
C PRO A 13 12.78 13.19 20.38
N ILE A 14 14.04 13.43 20.00
CA ILE A 14 14.78 12.55 19.08
C ILE A 14 14.98 11.14 19.67
N PRO A 15 15.53 10.96 20.89
CA PRO A 15 15.71 9.62 21.46
C PRO A 15 14.38 8.86 21.59
N ARG A 16 13.31 9.56 21.90
CA ARG A 16 11.96 8.98 21.99
C ARG A 16 11.47 8.51 20.63
N LEU A 17 11.63 9.32 19.58
CA LEU A 17 11.27 8.91 18.21
C LEU A 17 12.09 7.73 17.73
N ILE A 18 13.39 7.69 18.02
CA ILE A 18 14.27 6.55 17.69
C ILE A 18 13.76 5.27 18.36
N ALA A 19 13.39 5.33 19.65
CA ALA A 19 12.85 4.18 20.36
C ALA A 19 11.54 3.68 19.75
N ILE A 20 10.62 4.59 19.40
CA ILE A 20 9.36 4.27 18.71
C ILE A 20 9.65 3.55 17.39
N LEU A 21 10.52 4.11 16.56
CA LEU A 21 10.83 3.55 15.24
C LEU A 21 11.52 2.18 15.35
N ALA A 22 12.43 2.00 16.31
CA ALA A 22 13.07 0.71 16.54
C ALA A 22 12.08 -0.38 16.95
N GLU A 23 11.08 -0.06 17.79
CA GLU A 23 10.02 -1.01 18.13
C GLU A 23 9.10 -1.29 16.92
N ILE A 24 8.80 -0.30 16.10
CA ILE A 24 7.98 -0.47 14.90
C ILE A 24 8.69 -1.35 13.87
N GLU A 25 9.97 -1.13 13.60
CA GLU A 25 10.76 -1.93 12.66
C GLU A 25 10.93 -3.39 13.11
N ALA A 26 10.87 -3.65 14.42
CA ALA A 26 10.90 -5.01 14.96
C ALA A 26 9.57 -5.77 14.80
N ILE A 27 8.50 -5.12 14.32
CA ILE A 27 7.20 -5.75 14.14
C ILE A 27 7.22 -6.64 12.90
N THR A 28 6.99 -7.93 13.07
CA THR A 28 6.54 -8.80 11.99
C THR A 28 5.02 -8.83 12.02
N LEU A 29 4.38 -8.40 10.94
CA LEU A 29 2.91 -8.35 10.85
C LEU A 29 2.34 -9.74 10.53
N ASP A 30 2.89 -10.39 9.52
CA ASP A 30 2.53 -11.73 9.04
C ASP A 30 3.63 -12.28 8.14
N THR A 31 3.42 -13.47 7.59
CA THR A 31 4.35 -14.13 6.65
C THR A 31 3.80 -14.22 5.22
N GLY A 32 2.69 -13.55 4.95
CA GLY A 32 1.98 -13.65 3.68
C GLY A 32 1.00 -14.81 3.61
N THR A 33 0.37 -14.96 2.46
CA THR A 33 -0.56 -16.05 2.12
C THR A 33 -0.19 -16.64 0.77
N ASP A 34 -0.94 -17.63 0.30
CA ASP A 34 -0.79 -18.17 -1.06
C ASP A 34 -1.04 -17.09 -2.14
N TRP A 35 -1.76 -16.02 -1.79
CA TRP A 35 -2.16 -14.95 -2.71
C TRP A 35 -1.43 -13.63 -2.48
N PHE A 36 -1.00 -13.36 -1.25
CA PHE A 36 -0.40 -12.09 -0.87
C PHE A 36 1.01 -12.26 -0.34
N GLN A 37 1.85 -11.31 -0.66
CA GLN A 37 3.13 -11.12 0.02
C GLN A 37 2.89 -10.77 1.50
N ALA A 38 3.92 -10.97 2.33
CA ALA A 38 3.90 -10.52 3.71
C ALA A 38 3.63 -9.00 3.79
N SER A 39 2.84 -8.62 4.76
CA SER A 39 2.62 -7.19 5.08
C SER A 39 3.91 -6.55 5.55
N ASN A 40 4.14 -5.29 5.17
CA ASN A 40 5.34 -4.55 5.57
C ASN A 40 5.03 -3.16 6.11
N ILE A 41 5.97 -2.64 6.89
CA ILE A 41 5.97 -1.27 7.40
C ILE A 41 7.28 -0.63 6.94
N GLU A 42 7.19 0.52 6.28
CA GLU A 42 8.34 1.27 5.80
C GLU A 42 8.34 2.68 6.39
N VAL A 43 9.47 3.09 6.96
CA VAL A 43 9.69 4.48 7.34
C VAL A 43 10.05 5.27 6.09
N THR A 44 9.20 6.21 5.70
CA THR A 44 9.33 6.94 4.44
C THR A 44 9.86 8.36 4.60
N ASP A 45 9.85 8.89 5.82
CA ASP A 45 10.37 10.23 6.09
C ASP A 45 10.73 10.40 7.57
N LEU A 46 11.73 11.26 7.85
CA LEU A 46 12.22 11.58 9.17
C LEU A 46 12.54 13.07 9.24
N ILE A 47 11.74 13.84 9.99
CA ILE A 47 11.78 15.29 10.00
C ILE A 47 12.08 15.78 11.42
N VAL A 48 13.19 16.46 11.58
CA VAL A 48 13.53 17.19 12.81
C VAL A 48 13.62 18.70 12.53
N GLY A 49 14.13 19.08 11.36
CA GLY A 49 14.19 20.46 10.88
C GLY A 49 15.13 21.37 11.68
N ASN A 50 15.87 20.83 12.66
CA ASN A 50 16.76 21.63 13.50
C ASN A 50 18.13 21.84 12.82
N LYS A 51 18.48 23.10 12.54
CA LYS A 51 19.76 23.48 11.94
C LYS A 51 20.80 23.94 12.95
N ALA A 52 20.41 24.18 14.21
CA ALA A 52 21.29 24.68 15.26
C ALA A 52 21.95 23.50 15.99
N THR A 53 23.27 23.52 16.09
CA THR A 53 24.03 22.44 16.74
C THR A 53 23.96 22.44 18.26
N ASN A 54 23.62 23.58 18.85
CA ASN A 54 23.56 23.79 20.30
C ASN A 54 22.13 23.87 20.87
N VAL A 55 21.11 23.48 20.09
CA VAL A 55 19.72 23.52 20.51
C VAL A 55 19.09 22.13 20.42
N ILE A 56 18.47 21.66 21.50
CA ILE A 56 17.58 20.52 21.52
C ILE A 56 16.28 20.92 20.80
N PRO A 57 15.81 20.17 19.77
CA PRO A 57 14.62 20.55 18.99
C PRO A 57 13.33 20.48 19.83
N ALA A 58 12.30 21.19 19.39
CA ALA A 58 10.99 21.18 20.03
C ALA A 58 10.18 19.92 19.65
N GLN A 59 10.40 19.40 18.46
CA GLN A 59 9.66 18.26 17.90
C GLN A 59 10.54 17.41 16.99
N ALA A 60 10.14 16.17 16.82
CA ALA A 60 10.67 15.25 15.82
C ALA A 60 9.50 14.41 15.29
N GLU A 61 9.45 14.22 13.99
CA GLU A 61 8.35 13.54 13.30
C GLU A 61 8.91 12.44 12.39
N ALA A 62 8.14 11.37 12.21
CA ALA A 62 8.39 10.37 11.18
C ALA A 62 7.10 10.07 10.42
N ARG A 63 7.25 9.69 9.16
CA ARG A 63 6.17 9.17 8.33
C ARG A 63 6.44 7.72 8.00
N LEU A 64 5.38 6.92 8.07
CA LEU A 64 5.44 5.51 7.71
C LEU A 64 4.39 5.22 6.64
N SER A 65 4.64 4.18 5.86
CA SER A 65 3.67 3.57 4.96
C SER A 65 3.56 2.09 5.29
N ILE A 66 2.33 1.59 5.38
CA ILE A 66 2.07 0.17 5.64
C ILE A 66 1.35 -0.40 4.43
N ARG A 67 1.90 -1.48 3.88
CA ARG A 67 1.24 -2.32 2.90
C ARG A 67 0.85 -3.62 3.58
N PHE A 68 -0.44 -3.88 3.67
CA PHE A 68 -0.94 -5.04 4.38
C PHE A 68 -1.88 -5.88 3.52
N ASN A 69 -1.88 -7.17 3.80
CA ASN A 69 -2.70 -8.19 3.14
C ASN A 69 -4.00 -8.46 3.92
N ASP A 70 -4.76 -9.44 3.48
CA ASP A 70 -6.07 -9.83 4.02
C ASP A 70 -6.04 -10.49 5.41
N GLN A 71 -4.84 -10.77 5.95
CA GLN A 71 -4.68 -11.22 7.33
C GLN A 71 -4.70 -10.06 8.33
N GLN A 72 -4.61 -8.82 7.85
CA GLN A 72 -4.56 -7.61 8.66
C GLN A 72 -5.85 -6.81 8.48
N ASN A 73 -6.11 -5.94 9.46
CA ASN A 73 -7.19 -4.97 9.42
C ASN A 73 -6.61 -3.58 9.75
N GLY A 74 -6.94 -2.58 8.96
CA GLY A 74 -6.37 -1.25 9.07
C GLY A 74 -6.63 -0.60 10.44
N ASP A 75 -7.84 -0.71 10.98
CA ASP A 75 -8.18 -0.14 12.28
C ASP A 75 -7.41 -0.82 13.42
N ALA A 76 -7.24 -2.15 13.36
CA ALA A 76 -6.46 -2.91 14.33
C ALA A 76 -4.97 -2.54 14.29
N LEU A 77 -4.41 -2.33 13.09
CA LEU A 77 -3.04 -1.85 12.92
C LEU A 77 -2.85 -0.45 13.50
N VAL A 78 -3.78 0.46 13.22
CA VAL A 78 -3.75 1.82 13.79
C VAL A 78 -3.82 1.78 15.31
N LEU A 79 -4.69 0.95 15.89
CA LEU A 79 -4.80 0.81 17.34
C LEU A 79 -3.50 0.30 17.96
N ARG A 80 -2.92 -0.78 17.40
CA ARG A 80 -1.66 -1.36 17.85
C ARG A 80 -0.50 -0.35 17.82
N LEU A 81 -0.38 0.39 16.72
CA LEU A 81 0.66 1.41 16.57
C LEU A 81 0.44 2.60 17.49
N ARG A 82 -0.81 3.00 17.69
CA ARG A 82 -1.15 4.09 18.62
C ARG A 82 -0.75 3.74 20.04
N GLU A 83 -1.09 2.56 20.53
CA GLU A 83 -0.69 2.09 21.85
C GLU A 83 0.83 2.07 22.02
N LEU A 84 1.57 1.63 20.99
CA LEU A 84 3.03 1.66 21.00
C LEU A 84 3.56 3.09 21.10
N VAL A 85 3.08 4.00 20.24
CA VAL A 85 3.55 5.38 20.19
C VAL A 85 3.22 6.14 21.48
N GLU A 86 2.01 5.93 22.04
CA GLU A 86 1.57 6.58 23.28
C GLU A 86 2.35 6.10 24.51
N ARG A 87 2.78 4.83 24.56
CA ARG A 87 3.68 4.35 25.64
C ARG A 87 4.98 5.14 25.72
N HIS A 88 5.45 5.65 24.59
CA HIS A 88 6.63 6.52 24.52
C HIS A 88 6.29 8.01 24.61
N GLY A 89 5.03 8.37 24.87
CA GLY A 89 4.57 9.77 24.94
C GLY A 89 4.57 10.48 23.59
N GLY A 90 4.47 9.73 22.48
CA GLY A 90 4.27 10.25 21.13
C GLY A 90 2.79 10.40 20.80
N VAL A 91 2.51 10.92 19.60
CA VAL A 91 1.17 11.05 19.03
C VAL A 91 1.16 10.43 17.65
N LEU A 92 0.18 9.58 17.36
CA LEU A 92 -0.03 8.97 16.04
C LEU A 92 -1.23 9.60 15.34
N THR A 93 -1.01 10.12 14.14
CA THR A 93 -2.06 10.43 13.17
C THR A 93 -2.01 9.38 12.06
N ALA A 94 -3.14 8.77 11.73
CA ALA A 94 -3.21 7.72 10.72
C ALA A 94 -4.33 7.99 9.72
N MET A 95 -4.12 7.55 8.48
CA MET A 95 -5.11 7.53 7.42
C MET A 95 -5.10 6.16 6.75
N ILE A 96 -6.25 5.50 6.73
CA ILE A 96 -6.43 4.23 6.04
C ILE A 96 -6.95 4.54 4.64
N SER A 97 -6.13 4.29 3.61
CA SER A 97 -6.52 4.52 2.22
C SER A 97 -7.42 3.42 1.65
N GLY A 98 -7.41 2.24 2.26
CA GLY A 98 -8.25 1.10 1.90
C GLY A 98 -7.81 -0.17 2.61
N GLU A 99 -8.71 -1.14 2.67
CA GLU A 99 -8.45 -2.50 3.12
C GLU A 99 -7.94 -3.36 1.96
N ALA A 100 -7.19 -4.42 2.29
CA ALA A 100 -6.85 -5.43 1.31
C ALA A 100 -8.11 -6.17 0.85
N PHE A 101 -8.13 -6.59 -0.40
CA PHE A 101 -9.20 -7.43 -0.92
C PHE A 101 -8.65 -8.53 -1.82
N LEU A 102 -9.35 -9.64 -1.87
CA LEU A 102 -9.08 -10.74 -2.78
C LEU A 102 -10.36 -11.11 -3.52
N THR A 103 -10.30 -11.15 -4.84
CA THR A 103 -11.33 -11.80 -5.66
C THR A 103 -10.87 -13.23 -5.95
N PRO A 104 -11.47 -14.25 -5.36
CA PRO A 104 -11.10 -15.63 -5.64
C PRO A 104 -11.28 -15.95 -7.12
N PRO A 105 -10.46 -16.87 -7.68
CA PRO A 105 -10.67 -17.37 -9.03
C PRO A 105 -12.10 -17.85 -9.25
N GLY A 106 -12.71 -17.45 -10.35
CA GLY A 106 -14.11 -17.76 -10.65
C GLY A 106 -14.47 -17.50 -12.10
N ALA A 107 -15.76 -17.54 -12.41
CA ALA A 107 -16.26 -17.38 -13.80
C ALA A 107 -15.81 -16.05 -14.42
N PHE A 108 -15.77 -14.97 -13.65
CA PHE A 108 -15.38 -13.66 -14.14
C PHE A 108 -13.89 -13.58 -14.48
N SER A 109 -13.00 -14.02 -13.59
CA SER A 109 -11.56 -14.06 -13.86
C SER A 109 -11.22 -15.05 -14.99
N ALA A 110 -11.91 -16.19 -15.06
CA ALA A 110 -11.77 -17.13 -16.16
C ALA A 110 -12.22 -16.56 -17.51
N ALA A 111 -13.30 -15.76 -17.52
CA ALA A 111 -13.75 -15.07 -18.74
C ALA A 111 -12.70 -14.08 -19.24
N ILE A 112 -12.06 -13.34 -18.35
CA ILE A 112 -10.98 -12.40 -18.70
C ILE A 112 -9.77 -13.16 -19.24
N SER A 113 -9.32 -14.20 -18.53
CA SER A 113 -8.17 -15.02 -18.95
C SER A 113 -8.36 -15.63 -20.35
N SER A 114 -9.53 -16.25 -20.57
CA SER A 114 -9.88 -16.82 -21.88
C SER A 114 -9.90 -15.76 -22.99
N ALA A 115 -10.52 -14.59 -22.73
CA ALA A 115 -10.58 -13.53 -23.72
C ALA A 115 -9.20 -12.95 -24.05
N ALA A 116 -8.32 -12.81 -23.05
CA ALA A 116 -6.95 -12.37 -23.27
C ALA A 116 -6.14 -13.39 -24.10
N GLU A 117 -6.22 -14.67 -23.76
CA GLU A 117 -5.55 -15.73 -24.49
C GLU A 117 -6.03 -15.81 -25.94
N GLU A 118 -7.33 -15.65 -26.19
CA GLU A 118 -7.90 -15.64 -27.56
C GLU A 118 -7.45 -14.43 -28.39
N VAL A 119 -7.22 -13.26 -27.78
CA VAL A 119 -6.90 -12.02 -28.49
C VAL A 119 -5.40 -11.82 -28.67
N VAL A 120 -4.60 -12.10 -27.64
CA VAL A 120 -3.15 -11.82 -27.62
C VAL A 120 -2.29 -13.08 -27.51
N GLY A 121 -2.89 -14.27 -27.37
CA GLY A 121 -2.16 -15.54 -27.28
C GLY A 121 -1.47 -15.76 -25.93
N ILE A 122 -1.79 -14.99 -24.90
CA ILE A 122 -1.17 -15.04 -23.57
C ILE A 122 -2.27 -15.13 -22.52
N ALA A 123 -2.26 -16.18 -21.69
CA ALA A 123 -3.09 -16.26 -20.50
C ALA A 123 -2.48 -15.38 -19.41
N PRO A 124 -3.22 -14.40 -18.85
CA PRO A 124 -2.71 -13.56 -17.78
C PRO A 124 -2.56 -14.35 -16.49
N GLU A 125 -1.53 -14.02 -15.73
CA GLU A 125 -1.35 -14.54 -14.37
C GLU A 125 -2.27 -13.81 -13.40
N ALA A 126 -2.96 -14.56 -12.53
CA ALA A 126 -3.69 -13.99 -11.43
C ALA A 126 -2.72 -13.57 -10.32
N SER A 127 -2.75 -12.32 -9.93
CA SER A 127 -1.80 -11.74 -8.97
C SER A 127 -2.48 -10.71 -8.07
N THR A 128 -1.97 -10.56 -6.86
CA THR A 128 -2.33 -9.50 -5.91
C THR A 128 -1.23 -8.44 -5.79
N THR A 129 -0.21 -8.51 -6.64
CA THR A 129 0.91 -7.55 -6.67
C THR A 129 0.51 -6.26 -7.39
N GLY A 130 1.21 -5.18 -7.06
CA GLY A 130 1.04 -3.89 -7.72
C GLY A 130 0.33 -2.83 -6.89
N GLY A 131 -0.04 -1.74 -7.57
CA GLY A 131 -0.83 -0.65 -6.99
C GLY A 131 -2.29 -1.04 -6.87
N THR A 132 -3.01 -0.36 -6.00
CA THR A 132 -4.48 -0.52 -5.91
C THR A 132 -5.17 0.64 -6.61
N SER A 133 -6.36 0.38 -7.13
CA SER A 133 -7.24 1.37 -7.79
C SER A 133 -8.52 1.59 -6.98
N ASP A 134 -9.53 2.18 -7.61
CA ASP A 134 -10.88 2.31 -7.06
C ASP A 134 -11.60 0.96 -6.89
N ALA A 135 -11.04 -0.13 -7.41
CA ALA A 135 -11.51 -1.50 -7.20
C ALA A 135 -11.72 -1.81 -5.71
N ARG A 136 -10.84 -1.33 -4.83
CA ARG A 136 -10.95 -1.47 -3.36
C ARG A 136 -12.28 -0.99 -2.77
N PHE A 137 -12.97 -0.07 -3.43
CA PHE A 137 -14.30 0.41 -3.01
C PHE A 137 -15.42 -0.44 -3.60
N LEU A 138 -15.24 -0.90 -4.83
CA LEU A 138 -16.24 -1.68 -5.58
C LEU A 138 -16.37 -3.12 -5.06
N THR A 139 -15.30 -3.69 -4.50
CA THR A 139 -15.32 -5.06 -3.94
C THR A 139 -16.36 -5.28 -2.86
N LYS A 140 -16.84 -4.20 -2.22
CA LYS A 140 -17.89 -4.24 -1.21
C LYS A 140 -19.29 -4.50 -1.79
N ILE A 141 -19.45 -4.35 -3.10
CA ILE A 141 -20.75 -4.42 -3.77
C ILE A 141 -20.81 -5.42 -4.93
N CYS A 142 -19.66 -5.80 -5.48
CA CYS A 142 -19.57 -6.77 -6.57
C CYS A 142 -18.19 -7.43 -6.65
N PRO A 143 -18.04 -8.61 -7.29
CA PRO A 143 -16.75 -9.17 -7.65
C PRO A 143 -15.99 -8.21 -8.59
N VAL A 144 -14.71 -7.98 -8.32
CA VAL A 144 -13.86 -7.07 -9.09
C VAL A 144 -12.59 -7.77 -9.52
N VAL A 145 -12.19 -7.57 -10.76
CA VAL A 145 -10.87 -7.96 -11.27
C VAL A 145 -10.24 -6.72 -11.90
N GLU A 146 -9.02 -6.42 -11.53
CA GLU A 146 -8.23 -5.38 -12.19
C GLU A 146 -7.52 -6.01 -13.38
N PHE A 147 -7.78 -5.49 -14.57
CA PHE A 147 -7.16 -5.93 -15.80
C PHE A 147 -7.01 -4.74 -16.74
N GLY A 148 -5.83 -4.53 -17.29
CA GLY A 148 -5.57 -3.36 -18.12
C GLY A 148 -4.29 -3.45 -18.92
N LEU A 149 -3.78 -2.27 -19.30
CA LEU A 149 -2.57 -2.11 -20.08
C LEU A 149 -1.32 -2.55 -19.31
N CYS A 150 -0.31 -3.00 -20.05
CA CYS A 150 1.02 -3.25 -19.49
C CYS A 150 1.61 -1.97 -18.92
N ASN A 151 2.24 -2.06 -17.75
CA ASN A 151 2.67 -0.93 -16.93
C ASN A 151 4.17 -0.57 -17.07
N ALA A 152 4.81 -0.97 -18.18
CA ALA A 152 6.26 -0.82 -18.37
C ALA A 152 6.79 0.61 -18.17
N THR A 153 5.98 1.62 -18.48
CA THR A 153 6.33 3.04 -18.36
C THR A 153 5.48 3.80 -17.37
N MET A 154 4.62 3.12 -16.60
CA MET A 154 3.73 3.75 -15.62
C MET A 154 4.50 4.62 -14.62
N HIS A 155 4.07 5.87 -14.44
CA HIS A 155 4.70 6.89 -13.59
C HIS A 155 6.14 7.28 -13.97
N LYS A 156 6.57 6.98 -15.20
CA LYS A 156 7.86 7.42 -15.75
C LYS A 156 7.69 8.66 -16.62
N LEU A 157 8.82 9.34 -16.87
CA LEU A 157 8.87 10.37 -17.92
C LEU A 157 8.54 9.71 -19.26
N ASP A 158 7.80 10.43 -20.11
CA ASP A 158 7.32 9.93 -21.42
C ASP A 158 6.48 8.65 -21.30
N GLU A 159 5.62 8.59 -20.30
CA GLU A 159 4.68 7.49 -20.11
C GLU A 159 3.89 7.24 -21.41
N ALA A 160 3.93 6.01 -21.88
CA ALA A 160 3.36 5.65 -23.16
C ALA A 160 2.83 4.22 -23.17
N VAL A 161 1.91 3.94 -24.08
CA VAL A 161 1.37 2.63 -24.37
C VAL A 161 1.33 2.41 -25.88
N ALA A 162 1.54 1.17 -26.34
CA ALA A 162 1.40 0.83 -27.74
C ALA A 162 -0.07 0.91 -28.18
N ILE A 163 -0.33 1.50 -29.36
CA ILE A 163 -1.69 1.57 -29.93
C ILE A 163 -2.28 0.17 -30.13
N ALA A 164 -1.44 -0.81 -30.46
CA ALA A 164 -1.85 -2.20 -30.60
C ALA A 164 -2.41 -2.78 -29.29
N ASP A 165 -1.84 -2.40 -28.13
CA ASP A 165 -2.30 -2.85 -26.83
C ASP A 165 -3.67 -2.24 -26.47
N LEU A 166 -3.92 -0.98 -26.87
CA LEU A 166 -5.25 -0.35 -26.73
C LEU A 166 -6.31 -1.09 -27.55
N ALA A 167 -5.97 -1.44 -28.79
CA ALA A 167 -6.89 -2.19 -29.67
C ALA A 167 -7.17 -3.60 -29.11
N ALA A 168 -6.13 -4.29 -28.65
CA ALA A 168 -6.27 -5.61 -28.03
C ALA A 168 -7.11 -5.55 -26.75
N LEU A 169 -6.85 -4.59 -25.87
CA LEU A 169 -7.62 -4.41 -24.63
C LEU A 169 -9.10 -4.12 -24.91
N THR A 170 -9.39 -3.31 -25.93
CA THR A 170 -10.77 -3.01 -26.35
C THR A 170 -11.48 -4.30 -26.79
N GLU A 171 -10.83 -5.14 -27.59
CA GLU A 171 -11.41 -6.40 -28.03
C GLU A 171 -11.58 -7.41 -26.89
N ILE A 172 -10.64 -7.47 -25.94
CA ILE A 172 -10.76 -8.30 -24.74
C ILE A 172 -11.99 -7.87 -23.93
N TYR A 173 -12.15 -6.59 -23.63
CA TYR A 173 -13.31 -6.08 -22.89
C TYR A 173 -14.62 -6.35 -23.61
N ARG A 174 -14.65 -6.20 -24.94
CA ARG A 174 -15.85 -6.53 -25.73
C ARG A 174 -16.24 -8.00 -25.55
N ARG A 175 -15.27 -8.94 -25.65
CA ARG A 175 -15.51 -10.39 -25.48
C ARG A 175 -15.98 -10.73 -24.07
N VAL A 176 -15.32 -10.20 -23.05
CA VAL A 176 -15.70 -10.41 -21.65
C VAL A 176 -17.14 -9.92 -21.41
N THR A 177 -17.46 -8.72 -21.87
CA THR A 177 -18.79 -8.14 -21.72
C THR A 177 -19.87 -9.03 -22.37
N LEU A 178 -19.66 -9.45 -23.60
CA LEU A 178 -20.60 -10.34 -24.29
C LEU A 178 -20.75 -11.68 -23.58
N LYS A 179 -19.65 -12.28 -23.10
CA LYS A 179 -19.67 -13.56 -22.40
C LYS A 179 -20.44 -13.45 -21.08
N MET A 180 -20.25 -12.38 -20.32
CA MET A 180 -20.93 -12.16 -19.04
C MET A 180 -22.40 -11.80 -19.16
N LEU A 181 -22.82 -11.15 -20.26
CA LEU A 181 -24.21 -10.79 -20.51
C LEU A 181 -25.02 -11.93 -21.21
N SER A 182 -24.34 -12.94 -21.74
CA SER A 182 -24.97 -14.09 -22.42
C SER A 182 -25.12 -15.32 -21.50
N ALA A 183 -24.67 -15.20 -20.26
CA ALA A 183 -24.69 -16.26 -19.24
C ALA A 183 -25.94 -16.07 -18.30
#